data_cc36db165669988878529124369a60fb
#
_entry.id   cc36db165669988878529124369a60fb
#
_cell.length_a   1.000
_cell.length_b   1.000
_cell.length_c   1.000
_cell.angle_alpha   90.00
_cell.angle_beta   90.00
_cell.angle_gamma   90.00
#
_symmetry.space_group_name_H-M   'P 1'
#
loop_
_entity.id
_entity.type
_entity.pdbx_description
1 polymer ?
#
loop_
_entity_poly.entity_id
_entity_poly.type
_entity_poly.pdbx_seq_one_letter_code
_entity_poly.pdbx_strand_id
1 'polypeptide(L)'
;MRLVKILKGVCPNCGSPLAVEEVPGVKDVRCPSCNVSIEPGSFGFDLVVRLGDCEIRDWERFGQLSSTNQERVLQALESGLAPRELYPLLLKLKEMGALICT
;
A
#
# COMPACT_ATOMS: atom_id res chain seq x y z
N MET A 1 -5.43 8.86 3.67
CA MET A 1 -4.44 7.84 4.13
C MET A 1 -5.09 6.93 5.15
N ARG A 2 -5.08 5.64 4.90
CA ARG A 2 -5.69 4.65 5.80
C ARG A 2 -4.92 3.33 5.79
N LEU A 3 -5.03 2.58 6.89
CA LEU A 3 -4.46 1.25 7.01
C LEU A 3 -5.45 0.24 6.41
N VAL A 4 -5.00 -0.54 5.45
CA VAL A 4 -5.83 -1.54 4.78
C VAL A 4 -5.18 -2.92 4.83
N LYS A 5 -6.02 -3.95 4.76
CA LYS A 5 -5.57 -5.34 4.71
C LYS A 5 -5.43 -5.77 3.26
N ILE A 6 -4.23 -6.11 2.86
CA ILE A 6 -3.94 -6.64 1.53
C ILE A 6 -3.71 -8.14 1.64
N LEU A 7 -4.45 -8.89 0.87
CA LEU A 7 -4.28 -10.33 0.75
C LEU A 7 -3.21 -10.60 -0.30
N LYS A 8 -2.14 -11.27 0.08
CA LYS A 8 -1.04 -11.63 -0.81
C LYS A 8 -0.92 -13.13 -0.97
N GLY A 9 -0.65 -13.58 -2.16
CA GLY A 9 -0.46 -14.99 -2.45
C GLY A 9 0.07 -15.19 -3.85
N VAL A 10 0.08 -16.45 -4.27
CA VAL A 10 0.53 -16.86 -5.60
C VAL A 10 -0.63 -17.62 -6.25
N CYS A 11 -0.91 -17.33 -7.50
CA CYS A 11 -1.93 -18.07 -8.24
C CYS A 11 -1.53 -19.55 -8.34
N PRO A 12 -2.39 -20.48 -7.88
CA PRO A 12 -2.04 -21.92 -7.92
C PRO A 12 -1.99 -22.48 -9.33
N ASN A 13 -2.57 -21.78 -10.31
CA ASN A 13 -2.61 -22.24 -11.69
C ASN A 13 -1.43 -21.71 -12.51
N CYS A 14 -1.14 -20.41 -12.45
CA CYS A 14 -0.10 -19.81 -13.30
C CYS A 14 1.15 -19.35 -12.51
N GLY A 15 1.12 -19.38 -11.18
CA GLY A 15 2.25 -18.98 -10.35
C GLY A 15 2.49 -17.47 -10.26
N SER A 16 1.61 -16.65 -10.82
CA SER A 16 1.75 -15.19 -10.75
C SER A 16 1.50 -14.67 -9.34
N PRO A 17 2.31 -13.72 -8.85
CA PRO A 17 2.06 -13.10 -7.56
C PRO A 17 0.77 -12.27 -7.59
N LEU A 18 -0.03 -12.39 -6.54
CA LEU A 18 -1.31 -11.69 -6.41
C LEU A 18 -1.31 -10.85 -5.13
N ALA A 19 -1.83 -9.64 -5.25
CA ALA A 19 -2.08 -8.77 -4.10
C ALA A 19 -3.43 -8.09 -4.31
N VAL A 20 -4.35 -8.28 -3.37
CA VAL A 20 -5.72 -7.78 -3.48
C VAL A 20 -6.13 -7.12 -2.18
N GLU A 21 -6.74 -5.93 -2.26
CA GLU A 21 -7.34 -5.27 -1.11
C GLU A 21 -8.57 -6.06 -0.67
N GLU A 22 -8.65 -6.37 0.64
CA GLU A 22 -9.81 -7.05 1.18
C GLU A 22 -11.01 -6.11 1.18
N VAL A 23 -12.07 -6.51 0.48
CA VAL A 23 -13.33 -5.78 0.43
C VAL A 23 -14.41 -6.66 1.05
N PRO A 24 -15.21 -6.13 2.01
CA PRO A 24 -16.32 -6.90 2.60
C PRO A 24 -17.29 -7.38 1.52
N GLY A 25 -17.69 -8.65 1.60
CA GLY A 25 -18.62 -9.26 0.67
C GLY A 25 -17.99 -9.90 -0.56
N VAL A 26 -16.69 -9.76 -0.77
CA VAL A 26 -15.99 -10.47 -1.85
C VAL A 26 -15.70 -11.90 -1.39
N LYS A 27 -16.20 -12.88 -2.13
CA LYS A 27 -16.07 -14.31 -1.80
C LYS A 27 -14.91 -14.99 -2.53
N ASP A 28 -14.49 -14.46 -3.66
CA ASP A 28 -13.43 -15.02 -4.47
C ASP A 28 -12.64 -13.92 -5.18
N VAL A 29 -11.41 -14.26 -5.52
CA VAL A 29 -10.49 -13.38 -6.25
C VAL A 29 -10.14 -14.06 -7.56
N ARG A 30 -10.17 -13.31 -8.66
CA ARG A 30 -9.77 -13.83 -9.96
C ARG A 30 -8.34 -13.39 -10.31
N CYS A 31 -7.55 -14.34 -10.77
CA CYS A 31 -6.23 -14.04 -11.30
C CYS A 31 -6.36 -13.30 -12.63
N PRO A 32 -5.77 -12.09 -12.76
CA PRO A 32 -5.85 -11.32 -14.01
C PRO A 32 -5.09 -11.96 -15.17
N SER A 33 -4.15 -12.86 -14.87
CA SER A 33 -3.33 -13.53 -15.90
C SER A 33 -4.01 -14.76 -16.49
N CYS A 34 -4.66 -15.58 -15.69
CA CYS A 34 -5.26 -16.83 -16.14
C CYS A 34 -6.77 -16.94 -15.84
N ASN A 35 -7.36 -15.95 -15.20
CA ASN A 35 -8.79 -15.87 -14.90
C ASN A 35 -9.35 -17.00 -14.02
N VAL A 36 -8.49 -17.66 -13.25
CA VAL A 36 -8.92 -18.69 -12.29
C VAL A 36 -9.44 -18.01 -11.03
N SER A 37 -10.51 -18.54 -10.45
CA SER A 37 -11.08 -18.09 -9.19
C SER A 37 -10.32 -18.71 -8.02
N ILE A 38 -9.94 -17.87 -7.05
CA ILE A 38 -9.15 -18.27 -5.88
C ILE A 38 -9.85 -17.81 -4.62
N GLU A 39 -9.94 -18.70 -3.63
CA GLU A 39 -10.54 -18.35 -2.34
C GLU A 39 -9.63 -17.41 -1.54
N PRO A 40 -10.15 -16.26 -1.04
CA PRO A 40 -9.35 -15.33 -0.25
C PRO A 40 -8.71 -15.94 0.99
N GLY A 41 -9.35 -16.94 1.60
CA GLY A 41 -8.84 -17.63 2.78
C GLY A 41 -7.56 -18.45 2.55
N SER A 42 -7.19 -18.70 1.29
CA SER A 42 -5.95 -19.40 0.94
C SER A 42 -4.73 -18.48 0.89
N PHE A 43 -4.93 -17.17 1.01
CA PHE A 43 -3.85 -16.18 1.02
C PHE A 43 -3.46 -15.79 2.44
N GLY A 44 -2.17 -15.47 2.63
CA GLY A 44 -1.74 -14.68 3.77
C GLY A 44 -2.23 -13.22 3.63
N PHE A 45 -1.93 -12.39 4.62
CA PHE A 45 -2.26 -10.98 4.51
C PHE A 45 -1.15 -10.09 5.08
N ASP A 46 -1.07 -8.87 4.54
CA ASP A 46 -0.25 -7.79 5.08
C ASP A 46 -1.13 -6.58 5.37
N LEU A 47 -0.78 -5.87 6.45
CA LEU A 47 -1.36 -4.56 6.72
C LEU A 47 -0.50 -3.51 6.04
N VAL A 48 -1.09 -2.78 5.13
CA VAL A 48 -0.41 -1.70 4.39
C VAL A 48 -1.18 -0.41 4.52
N VAL A 49 -0.49 0.70 4.28
CA VAL A 49 -1.10 2.02 4.26
C VAL A 49 -1.48 2.35 2.82
N ARG A 50 -2.75 2.68 2.61
CA ARG A 50 -3.23 3.21 1.34
C ARG A 50 -3.20 4.72 1.39
N LEU A 51 -2.43 5.33 0.49
CA LEU A 51 -2.19 6.76 0.51
C LEU A 51 -3.28 7.58 -0.19
N GLY A 52 -3.99 7.00 -1.15
CA GLY A 52 -4.95 7.76 -1.94
C GLY A 52 -4.26 8.90 -2.68
N ASP A 53 -4.90 10.06 -2.75
CA ASP A 53 -4.33 11.24 -3.40
C ASP A 53 -3.51 12.05 -2.40
N CYS A 54 -2.28 11.61 -2.17
CA CYS A 54 -1.33 12.30 -1.30
C CYS A 54 -0.20 12.92 -2.11
N GLU A 55 0.27 14.08 -1.66
CA GLU A 55 1.41 14.77 -2.27
C GLU A 55 2.27 15.45 -1.22
N ILE A 56 3.53 15.68 -1.55
CA ILE A 56 4.46 16.44 -0.71
C ILE A 56 4.21 17.93 -0.96
N ARG A 57 3.88 18.65 0.11
CA ARG A 57 3.66 20.10 0.05
C ARG A 57 4.90 20.88 0.50
N ASP A 58 5.56 20.45 1.57
CA ASP A 58 6.74 21.10 2.13
C ASP A 58 7.97 20.25 1.85
N TRP A 59 8.62 20.52 0.72
CA TRP A 59 9.82 19.81 0.29
C TRP A 59 11.03 20.09 1.18
N GLU A 60 11.05 21.23 1.85
CA GLU A 60 12.14 21.57 2.77
C GLU A 60 12.15 20.64 3.99
N ARG A 61 11.00 20.47 4.63
CA ARG A 61 10.84 19.51 5.74
C ARG A 61 11.03 18.07 5.29
N PHE A 62 10.51 17.74 4.13
CA PHE A 62 10.71 16.41 3.55
C PHE A 62 12.20 16.13 3.30
N GLY A 63 12.96 17.13 2.84
CA GLY A 63 14.39 17.02 2.61
C GLY A 63 15.23 16.81 3.87
N GLN A 64 14.66 17.04 5.06
CA GLN A 64 15.31 16.76 6.33
C GLN A 64 15.31 15.27 6.70
N LEU A 65 14.50 14.46 6.05
CA LEU A 65 14.48 13.02 6.24
C LEU A 65 15.77 12.39 5.69
N SER A 66 16.13 11.21 6.22
CA SER A 66 17.22 10.43 5.63
C SER A 66 16.91 10.11 4.17
N SER A 67 17.94 9.93 3.33
CA SER A 67 17.74 9.59 1.92
C SER A 67 16.93 8.30 1.74
N THR A 68 17.14 7.32 2.61
CA THR A 68 16.36 6.07 2.61
C THR A 68 14.88 6.35 2.86
N ASN A 69 14.55 7.16 3.86
CA ASN A 69 13.16 7.50 4.16
C ASN A 69 12.50 8.34 3.07
N GLN A 70 13.25 9.29 2.48
CA GLN A 70 12.76 10.07 1.33
C GLN A 70 12.38 9.14 0.17
N GLU A 71 13.26 8.21 -0.18
CA GLU A 71 13.03 7.25 -1.25
C GLU A 71 11.82 6.37 -0.97
N ARG A 72 11.69 5.86 0.27
CA ARG A 72 10.54 5.03 0.66
C ARG A 72 9.22 5.78 0.56
N VAL A 73 9.19 7.03 1.00
CA VAL A 73 7.98 7.87 0.91
C VAL A 73 7.63 8.16 -0.54
N LEU A 74 8.61 8.49 -1.38
CA LEU A 74 8.37 8.73 -2.81
C LEU A 74 7.84 7.50 -3.53
N GLN A 75 8.40 6.33 -3.24
CA GLN A 75 7.89 5.07 -3.79
C GLN A 75 6.45 4.79 -3.35
N ALA A 76 6.14 5.07 -2.08
CA ALA A 76 4.79 4.90 -1.56
C ALA A 76 3.79 5.84 -2.24
N LEU A 77 4.18 7.08 -2.49
CA LEU A 77 3.34 8.05 -3.20
C LEU A 77 3.10 7.63 -4.65
N GLU A 78 4.11 7.09 -5.30
CA GLU A 78 4.01 6.63 -6.68
C GLU A 78 3.09 5.41 -6.80
N SER A 79 3.25 4.42 -5.91
CA SER A 79 2.47 3.18 -5.93
C SER A 79 1.09 3.31 -5.27
N GLY A 80 0.91 4.30 -4.40
CA GLY A 80 -0.30 4.47 -3.60
C GLY A 80 -0.36 3.54 -2.37
N LEU A 81 0.65 2.70 -2.15
CA LEU A 81 0.71 1.75 -1.06
C LEU A 81 2.06 1.86 -0.34
N ALA A 82 2.03 1.76 0.99
CA ALA A 82 3.23 1.80 1.81
C ALA A 82 3.22 0.65 2.82
N PRO A 83 4.41 0.13 3.22
CA PRO A 83 4.47 -0.84 4.31
C PRO A 83 3.92 -0.25 5.61
N ARG A 84 3.41 -1.10 6.47
CA ARG A 84 2.90 -0.67 7.79
C ARG A 84 3.94 0.11 8.60
N GLU A 85 5.21 -0.27 8.50
CA GLU A 85 6.31 0.38 9.23
C GLU A 85 6.47 1.85 8.84
N LEU A 86 6.03 2.24 7.64
CA LEU A 86 6.11 3.61 7.18
C LEU A 86 4.98 4.50 7.71
N TYR A 87 3.95 3.90 8.29
CA TYR A 87 2.76 4.62 8.78
C TYR A 87 3.10 5.72 9.79
N PRO A 88 3.91 5.49 10.85
CA PRO A 88 4.26 6.55 11.79
C PRO A 88 4.97 7.74 11.13
N LEU A 89 5.84 7.47 10.17
CA LEU A 89 6.52 8.53 9.43
C LEU A 89 5.56 9.35 8.57
N LEU A 90 4.64 8.67 7.88
CA LEU A 90 3.62 9.33 7.06
C LEU A 90 2.69 10.19 7.91
N LEU A 91 2.27 9.70 9.07
CA LEU A 91 1.47 10.48 10.02
C LEU A 91 2.20 11.73 10.50
N LYS A 92 3.46 11.60 10.84
CA LYS A 92 4.29 12.72 11.28
C LYS A 92 4.40 13.79 10.19
N LEU A 93 4.65 13.38 8.96
CA LEU A 93 4.69 14.30 7.82
C LEU A 93 3.36 15.00 7.59
N LYS A 94 2.25 14.29 7.76
CA LYS A 94 0.91 14.86 7.62
C LYS A 94 0.64 15.88 8.73
N GLU A 95 1.00 15.59 9.97
CA GLU A 95 0.83 16.49 11.10
C GLU A 95 1.66 17.75 10.96
N MET A 96 2.85 17.65 10.38
CA MET A 96 3.74 18.78 10.09
C MET A 96 3.27 19.63 8.90
N GLY A 97 2.29 19.17 8.15
CA GLY A 97 1.85 19.83 6.94
C GLY A 97 2.76 19.60 5.73
N ALA A 98 3.74 18.71 5.85
CA ALA A 98 4.64 18.36 4.74
C ALA A 98 3.98 17.41 3.73
N LEU A 99 3.02 16.60 4.18
CA LEU A 99 2.25 15.68 3.36
C LEU A 99 0.78 16.04 3.42
N ILE A 100 0.13 16.17 2.27
CA ILE A 100 -1.30 16.43 2.16
C ILE A 100 -1.97 15.27 1.46
N CYS A 101 -3.05 14.78 2.06
CA CYS A 101 -3.88 13.73 1.50
C CYS A 101 -5.33 14.22 1.37
N THR A 102 -5.93 13.95 0.26
CA THR A 102 -7.36 14.25 0.02
C THR A 102 -8.23 13.03 0.26
#